data_9e09e970f48ead72be4423f965d6c480
#
_entry.id   9e09e970f48ead72be4423f965d6c480
#
_cell.length_a   1.000
_cell.length_b   1.000
_cell.length_c   1.000
_cell.angle_alpha   90.00
_cell.angle_beta   90.00
_cell.angle_gamma   90.00
#
_symmetry.space_group_name_H-M   'P 1'
#
loop_
_entity.id
_entity.type
_entity.pdbx_description
1 polymer ?
#
loop_
_entity_poly.entity_id
_entity_poly.type
_entity_poly.pdbx_seq_one_letter_code
_entity_poly.pdbx_strand_id
1 'polypeptide(L)'
;MKKKIFFLLPDLSAGGAERVTITIARLLYKEGFDVEFVNLGFRKGDMVSWIEPEFKMTCLNCSRALYAVPQLVRFMNSHPNSVFFSSREHVSIVGMIASKITKTPFVVRVPNMPKNKLSKGLSGLKMMIIKTINQIVLKYAKIIIAQNKEMREQLLDYYHLPDSKVVAINNPVDAEFIRKSADGSTNPYNMSEVNFLNVCNVAYSKGIDVLEKAWAKVKTAIPNAHMYIVGRNNSEYAKPLVESACHLTDFTFCGFESNPYPFIKHCDVFVLPSRMEGFPNVVLEAMCLNRPVASTTCVSVIKDIIKEGVNGFYCDIEDPDALADCLIKAAALKNIENKYTLFDKELLIQCFM
;
A
#
# COMPACT_ATOMS: atom_id res chain seq x y z
N MET A 1 -7.22 5.24 31.24
CA MET A 1 -6.21 4.58 30.36
C MET A 1 -6.81 4.42 28.97
N LYS A 2 -6.09 4.79 27.91
CA LYS A 2 -6.51 4.53 26.53
C LYS A 2 -6.57 3.01 26.28
N LYS A 3 -7.45 2.56 25.38
CA LYS A 3 -7.70 1.15 25.11
C LYS A 3 -6.45 0.46 24.55
N LYS A 4 -6.31 -0.83 24.81
CA LYS A 4 -5.34 -1.69 24.20
C LYS A 4 -5.78 -2.09 22.78
N ILE A 5 -4.87 -2.02 21.82
CA ILE A 5 -5.14 -2.32 20.41
C ILE A 5 -4.21 -3.43 19.95
N PHE A 6 -4.78 -4.49 19.38
CA PHE A 6 -4.05 -5.59 18.77
C PHE A 6 -4.12 -5.53 17.24
N PHE A 7 -2.97 -5.43 16.61
CA PHE A 7 -2.83 -5.43 15.15
C PHE A 7 -2.58 -6.86 14.64
N LEU A 8 -3.55 -7.41 13.92
CA LEU A 8 -3.44 -8.77 13.36
C LEU A 8 -2.70 -8.75 12.02
N LEU A 9 -1.67 -9.58 11.90
CA LEU A 9 -0.91 -9.81 10.67
C LEU A 9 -1.04 -11.26 10.21
N PRO A 10 -1.03 -11.55 8.89
CA PRO A 10 -1.03 -12.93 8.37
C PRO A 10 0.29 -13.63 8.61
N ASP A 11 1.34 -12.91 8.31
CA ASP A 11 2.75 -13.25 8.38
C ASP A 11 3.57 -11.94 8.46
N LEU A 12 4.88 -12.05 8.41
CA LEU A 12 5.79 -10.91 8.52
C LEU A 12 6.49 -10.61 7.19
N SER A 13 5.87 -10.95 6.08
CA SER A 13 6.35 -10.59 4.75
C SER A 13 6.10 -9.12 4.44
N ALA A 14 7.07 -8.47 3.78
CA ALA A 14 6.97 -7.06 3.44
C ALA A 14 5.93 -6.81 2.33
N GLY A 15 5.00 -5.87 2.58
CA GLY A 15 3.99 -5.43 1.63
C GLY A 15 3.44 -4.04 1.97
N GLY A 16 2.79 -3.39 1.01
CA GLY A 16 2.24 -2.05 1.20
C GLY A 16 1.14 -1.97 2.26
N ALA A 17 0.32 -3.02 2.40
CA ALA A 17 -0.73 -3.06 3.42
C ALA A 17 -0.14 -3.21 4.84
N GLU A 18 0.93 -4.00 4.98
CA GLU A 18 1.65 -4.18 6.23
C GLU A 18 2.37 -2.90 6.66
N ARG A 19 3.02 -2.19 5.71
CA ARG A 19 3.65 -0.89 5.98
C ARG A 19 2.64 0.11 6.54
N VAL A 20 1.48 0.25 5.91
CA VAL A 20 0.41 1.13 6.41
C VAL A 20 -0.10 0.68 7.78
N THR A 21 -0.20 -0.63 8.02
CA THR A 21 -0.60 -1.19 9.32
C THR A 21 0.37 -0.77 10.43
N ILE A 22 1.69 -0.85 10.18
CA ILE A 22 2.72 -0.40 11.13
C ILE A 22 2.68 1.12 11.31
N THR A 23 2.48 1.90 10.23
CA THR A 23 2.34 3.36 10.32
C THR A 23 1.14 3.75 11.20
N ILE A 24 -0.01 3.09 11.03
CA ILE A 24 -1.19 3.30 11.90
C ILE A 24 -0.87 2.93 13.34
N ALA A 25 -0.19 1.81 13.57
CA ALA A 25 0.20 1.36 14.90
C ALA A 25 1.11 2.39 15.62
N ARG A 26 2.14 2.89 14.94
CA ARG A 26 3.04 3.94 15.45
C ARG A 26 2.29 5.22 15.78
N LEU A 27 1.37 5.64 14.90
CA LEU A 27 0.55 6.83 15.11
C LEU A 27 -0.30 6.67 16.38
N LEU A 28 -1.02 5.56 16.54
CA LEU A 28 -1.85 5.31 17.71
C LEU A 28 -1.03 5.16 18.99
N TYR A 29 0.17 4.58 18.91
CA TYR A 29 1.11 4.49 20.03
C TYR A 29 1.58 5.90 20.47
N LYS A 30 1.96 6.78 19.52
CA LYS A 30 2.31 8.19 19.79
C LYS A 30 1.14 8.95 20.44
N GLU A 31 -0.11 8.58 20.11
CA GLU A 31 -1.32 9.12 20.75
C GLU A 31 -1.64 8.46 22.11
N GLY A 32 -0.76 7.59 22.61
CA GLY A 32 -0.83 6.98 23.95
C GLY A 32 -1.75 5.76 24.07
N PHE A 33 -2.09 5.08 22.96
CA PHE A 33 -2.72 3.76 23.01
C PHE A 33 -1.66 2.70 23.36
N ASP A 34 -2.08 1.63 24.07
CA ASP A 34 -1.26 0.43 24.26
C ASP A 34 -1.38 -0.44 22.99
N VAL A 35 -0.29 -0.59 22.24
CA VAL A 35 -0.29 -1.26 20.94
C VAL A 35 0.55 -2.53 20.98
N GLU A 36 -0.03 -3.64 20.55
CA GLU A 36 0.67 -4.92 20.36
C GLU A 36 0.32 -5.55 19.01
N PHE A 37 1.23 -6.36 18.48
CA PHE A 37 1.01 -7.12 17.25
C PHE A 37 0.68 -8.58 17.55
N VAL A 38 -0.23 -9.16 16.76
CA VAL A 38 -0.55 -10.60 16.78
C VAL A 38 -0.34 -11.14 15.38
N ASN A 39 0.72 -11.88 15.20
CA ASN A 39 1.02 -12.60 13.97
C ASN A 39 0.32 -13.95 13.96
N LEU A 40 -0.52 -14.24 12.96
CA LEU A 40 -1.20 -15.53 12.85
C LEU A 40 -0.23 -16.66 12.50
N GLY A 41 0.78 -16.36 11.67
CA GLY A 41 1.81 -17.30 11.22
C GLY A 41 2.97 -17.45 12.20
N PHE A 42 4.10 -17.87 11.65
CA PHE A 42 5.35 -18.07 12.39
C PHE A 42 6.17 -16.77 12.44
N ARG A 43 7.06 -16.66 13.44
CA ARG A 43 7.97 -15.51 13.59
C ARG A 43 9.10 -15.57 12.54
N LYS A 44 8.76 -15.35 11.27
CA LYS A 44 9.69 -15.35 10.15
C LYS A 44 9.24 -14.38 9.08
N GLY A 45 10.11 -13.44 8.67
CA GLY A 45 9.85 -12.51 7.57
C GLY A 45 10.60 -11.18 7.72
N ASP A 46 10.60 -10.41 6.66
CA ASP A 46 11.39 -9.18 6.51
C ASP A 46 10.95 -8.03 7.45
N MET A 47 9.70 -8.08 7.94
CA MET A 47 9.13 -7.00 8.75
C MET A 47 9.33 -7.15 10.25
N VAL A 48 10.00 -8.20 10.72
CA VAL A 48 10.31 -8.37 12.16
C VAL A 48 11.06 -7.13 12.67
N SER A 49 12.10 -6.70 11.96
CA SER A 49 12.92 -5.54 12.29
C SER A 49 12.18 -4.19 12.22
N TRP A 50 11.01 -4.14 11.56
CA TRP A 50 10.18 -2.94 11.46
C TRP A 50 9.22 -2.79 12.65
N ILE A 51 8.90 -3.91 13.31
CA ILE A 51 8.00 -3.97 14.46
C ILE A 51 8.80 -3.97 15.76
N GLU A 52 9.85 -4.78 15.83
CA GLU A 52 10.71 -4.90 16.99
C GLU A 52 11.92 -3.94 16.90
N PRO A 53 12.43 -3.41 18.01
CA PRO A 53 11.98 -3.64 19.40
C PRO A 53 10.86 -2.71 19.87
N GLU A 54 10.24 -1.92 18.98
CA GLU A 54 9.27 -0.87 19.33
C GLU A 54 7.97 -1.44 19.91
N PHE A 55 7.50 -2.59 19.38
CA PHE A 55 6.23 -3.19 19.77
C PHE A 55 6.39 -4.65 20.20
N LYS A 56 5.59 -5.04 21.18
CA LYS A 56 5.44 -6.43 21.56
C LYS A 56 4.67 -7.20 20.50
N MET A 57 5.12 -8.44 20.22
CA MET A 57 4.51 -9.30 19.22
C MET A 57 4.27 -10.71 19.74
N THR A 58 3.03 -11.19 19.57
CA THR A 58 2.63 -12.58 19.87
C THR A 58 2.43 -13.34 18.56
N CYS A 59 3.03 -14.53 18.42
CA CYS A 59 2.84 -15.41 17.27
C CYS A 59 1.93 -16.59 17.64
N LEU A 60 0.88 -16.82 16.84
CA LEU A 60 -0.05 -17.93 17.05
C LEU A 60 0.42 -19.23 16.38
N ASN A 61 1.46 -19.17 15.54
CA ASN A 61 2.08 -20.30 14.85
C ASN A 61 1.11 -21.18 14.05
N CYS A 62 0.14 -20.55 13.38
CA CYS A 62 -0.82 -21.24 12.53
C CYS A 62 -0.30 -21.36 11.09
N SER A 63 -0.38 -22.56 10.51
CA SER A 63 0.01 -22.80 9.11
C SER A 63 -0.98 -22.22 8.10
N ARG A 64 -2.25 -22.01 8.48
CA ARG A 64 -3.30 -21.40 7.67
C ARG A 64 -4.18 -20.49 8.53
N ALA A 65 -4.64 -19.37 7.97
CA ALA A 65 -5.44 -18.39 8.69
C ALA A 65 -6.70 -18.98 9.34
N LEU A 66 -7.41 -19.91 8.68
CA LEU A 66 -8.63 -20.54 9.22
C LEU A 66 -8.37 -21.32 10.52
N TYR A 67 -7.18 -21.89 10.69
CA TYR A 67 -6.83 -22.61 11.92
C TYR A 67 -6.54 -21.67 13.09
N ALA A 68 -6.40 -20.37 12.83
CA ALA A 68 -6.19 -19.38 13.87
C ALA A 68 -7.48 -19.03 14.64
N VAL A 69 -8.70 -19.34 14.12
CA VAL A 69 -9.95 -18.94 14.76
C VAL A 69 -10.05 -19.40 16.23
N PRO A 70 -9.84 -20.68 16.59
CA PRO A 70 -9.92 -21.10 18.00
C PRO A 70 -8.88 -20.42 18.90
N GLN A 71 -7.67 -20.19 18.37
CA GLN A 71 -6.60 -19.51 19.11
C GLN A 71 -6.90 -18.02 19.28
N LEU A 72 -7.44 -17.34 18.22
CA LEU A 72 -7.89 -15.97 18.31
C LEU A 72 -9.04 -15.81 19.31
N VAL A 73 -10.01 -16.73 19.34
CA VAL A 73 -11.10 -16.70 20.31
C VAL A 73 -10.54 -16.78 21.75
N ARG A 74 -9.59 -17.69 22.01
CA ARG A 74 -8.94 -17.76 23.34
C ARG A 74 -8.17 -16.48 23.65
N PHE A 75 -7.42 -15.96 22.68
CA PHE A 75 -6.64 -14.73 22.83
C PHE A 75 -7.53 -13.51 23.06
N MET A 76 -8.63 -13.36 22.34
CA MET A 76 -9.59 -12.26 22.52
C MET A 76 -10.28 -12.34 23.88
N ASN A 77 -10.68 -13.54 24.32
CA ASN A 77 -11.30 -13.74 25.64
C ASN A 77 -10.34 -13.40 26.80
N SER A 78 -9.03 -13.58 26.64
CA SER A 78 -8.05 -13.15 27.64
C SER A 78 -7.77 -11.65 27.63
N HIS A 79 -8.32 -10.90 26.64
CA HIS A 79 -8.13 -9.46 26.50
C HIS A 79 -9.49 -8.74 26.25
N PRO A 80 -10.47 -8.81 27.17
CA PRO A 80 -11.87 -8.41 26.91
C PRO A 80 -12.06 -6.91 26.64
N ASN A 81 -11.15 -6.04 27.13
CA ASN A 81 -11.26 -4.58 27.01
C ASN A 81 -10.38 -4.00 25.88
N SER A 82 -10.05 -4.82 24.89
CA SER A 82 -9.20 -4.42 23.78
C SER A 82 -9.96 -4.26 22.47
N VAL A 83 -9.33 -3.59 21.49
CA VAL A 83 -9.81 -3.48 20.11
C VAL A 83 -8.85 -4.24 19.21
N PHE A 84 -9.37 -4.98 18.25
CA PHE A 84 -8.56 -5.67 17.25
C PHE A 84 -8.65 -4.97 15.90
N PHE A 85 -7.55 -4.98 15.15
CA PHE A 85 -7.45 -4.36 13.84
C PHE A 85 -6.78 -5.30 12.82
N SER A 86 -7.23 -5.26 11.59
CA SER A 86 -6.55 -5.91 10.46
C SER A 86 -6.77 -5.15 9.16
N SER A 87 -5.76 -5.20 8.26
CA SER A 87 -5.82 -4.66 6.91
C SER A 87 -5.59 -5.73 5.82
N ARG A 88 -5.65 -7.02 6.15
CA ARG A 88 -5.59 -8.12 5.18
C ARG A 88 -6.89 -8.90 5.15
N GLU A 89 -7.46 -9.10 3.96
CA GLU A 89 -8.78 -9.68 3.78
C GLU A 89 -8.98 -11.02 4.53
N HIS A 90 -8.09 -12.00 4.29
CA HIS A 90 -8.21 -13.31 4.92
C HIS A 90 -8.01 -13.27 6.45
N VAL A 91 -7.14 -12.39 6.95
CA VAL A 91 -6.96 -12.13 8.39
C VAL A 91 -8.19 -11.44 8.97
N SER A 92 -8.73 -10.46 8.25
CA SER A 92 -9.96 -9.77 8.67
C SER A 92 -11.14 -10.73 8.78
N ILE A 93 -11.30 -11.67 7.83
CA ILE A 93 -12.37 -12.67 7.88
C ILE A 93 -12.28 -13.50 9.17
N VAL A 94 -11.12 -14.12 9.44
CA VAL A 94 -10.96 -14.97 10.63
C VAL A 94 -11.02 -14.17 11.93
N GLY A 95 -10.47 -12.95 11.94
CA GLY A 95 -10.56 -12.02 13.06
C GLY A 95 -12.00 -11.60 13.37
N MET A 96 -12.79 -11.29 12.35
CA MET A 96 -14.20 -10.93 12.54
C MET A 96 -15.07 -12.12 12.99
N ILE A 97 -14.77 -13.34 12.52
CA ILE A 97 -15.44 -14.56 13.05
C ILE A 97 -15.14 -14.71 14.54
N ALA A 98 -13.87 -14.59 14.96
CA ALA A 98 -13.50 -14.65 16.37
C ALA A 98 -14.13 -13.51 17.18
N SER A 99 -14.13 -12.28 16.64
CA SER A 99 -14.78 -11.10 17.23
C SER A 99 -16.29 -11.32 17.45
N LYS A 100 -16.98 -11.92 16.49
CA LYS A 100 -18.41 -12.25 16.63
C LYS A 100 -18.68 -13.21 17.80
N ILE A 101 -17.80 -14.20 17.98
CA ILE A 101 -17.92 -15.19 19.08
C ILE A 101 -17.64 -14.54 20.42
N THR A 102 -16.58 -13.72 20.51
CA THR A 102 -16.12 -13.12 21.78
C THR A 102 -16.78 -11.79 22.11
N LYS A 103 -17.53 -11.19 21.16
CA LYS A 103 -18.09 -9.83 21.22
C LYS A 103 -17.03 -8.73 21.39
N THR A 104 -15.77 -9.01 21.03
CA THR A 104 -14.66 -8.06 21.09
C THR A 104 -14.70 -7.11 19.89
N PRO A 105 -14.54 -5.80 20.05
CA PRO A 105 -14.56 -4.84 18.94
C PRO A 105 -13.46 -5.13 17.90
N PHE A 106 -13.82 -5.11 16.61
CA PHE A 106 -12.91 -5.35 15.51
C PHE A 106 -13.01 -4.23 14.46
N VAL A 107 -11.91 -3.57 14.17
CA VAL A 107 -11.79 -2.55 13.11
C VAL A 107 -11.11 -3.17 11.90
N VAL A 108 -11.69 -2.99 10.73
CA VAL A 108 -11.17 -3.52 9.46
C VAL A 108 -10.76 -2.38 8.55
N ARG A 109 -9.56 -2.42 7.99
CA ARG A 109 -9.18 -1.57 6.87
C ARG A 109 -9.16 -2.40 5.58
N VAL A 110 -9.87 -1.96 4.56
CA VAL A 110 -9.94 -2.66 3.28
C VAL A 110 -8.78 -2.21 2.39
N PRO A 111 -7.88 -3.14 1.96
CA PRO A 111 -6.66 -2.74 1.24
C PRO A 111 -6.85 -2.55 -0.27
N ASN A 112 -7.90 -3.11 -0.86
CA ASN A 112 -8.13 -3.11 -2.31
C ASN A 112 -9.56 -2.73 -2.67
N MET A 113 -9.74 -2.07 -3.81
CA MET A 113 -11.06 -1.78 -4.35
C MET A 113 -11.87 -3.07 -4.57
N PRO A 114 -13.15 -3.14 -4.14
CA PRO A 114 -13.99 -4.33 -4.34
C PRO A 114 -14.11 -4.75 -5.81
N LYS A 115 -14.26 -3.79 -6.72
CA LYS A 115 -14.41 -4.03 -8.17
C LYS A 115 -13.13 -4.59 -8.82
N ASN A 116 -11.95 -4.30 -8.27
CA ASN A 116 -10.68 -4.82 -8.79
C ASN A 116 -10.49 -6.34 -8.62
N LYS A 117 -11.37 -7.01 -7.86
CA LYS A 117 -11.38 -8.46 -7.72
C LYS A 117 -11.97 -9.17 -8.95
N LEU A 118 -12.77 -8.46 -9.76
CA LEU A 118 -13.40 -8.99 -10.96
C LEU A 118 -12.37 -9.37 -12.04
N SER A 119 -11.19 -8.76 -12.05
CA SER A 119 -10.14 -8.98 -13.05
C SER A 119 -9.27 -10.22 -12.82
N LYS A 120 -9.49 -10.99 -11.74
CA LYS A 120 -8.61 -12.11 -11.35
C LYS A 120 -8.93 -13.48 -11.97
N GLY A 121 -9.76 -13.55 -13.02
CA GLY A 121 -10.02 -14.81 -13.75
C GLY A 121 -10.72 -15.91 -12.92
N LEU A 122 -11.31 -15.58 -11.76
CA LEU A 122 -12.08 -16.50 -10.94
C LEU A 122 -13.43 -16.80 -11.62
N SER A 123 -13.89 -18.07 -11.55
CA SER A 123 -15.23 -18.41 -12.03
C SER A 123 -16.30 -17.59 -11.29
N GLY A 124 -17.40 -17.23 -11.98
CA GLY A 124 -18.48 -16.42 -11.41
C GLY A 124 -19.04 -16.96 -10.10
N LEU A 125 -19.12 -18.30 -9.95
CA LEU A 125 -19.58 -18.93 -8.71
C LEU A 125 -18.63 -18.70 -7.53
N LYS A 126 -17.30 -18.82 -7.75
CA LYS A 126 -16.30 -18.55 -6.69
C LYS A 126 -16.33 -17.08 -6.26
N MET A 127 -16.49 -16.16 -7.22
CA MET A 127 -16.63 -14.75 -6.91
C MET A 127 -17.89 -14.44 -6.09
N MET A 128 -19.01 -15.06 -6.43
CA MET A 128 -20.26 -14.90 -5.69
C MET A 128 -20.12 -15.38 -4.24
N ILE A 129 -19.50 -16.55 -4.04
CA ILE A 129 -19.22 -17.08 -2.69
C ILE A 129 -18.34 -16.12 -1.88
N ILE A 130 -17.24 -15.65 -2.46
CA ILE A 130 -16.32 -14.70 -1.80
C ILE A 130 -17.05 -13.39 -1.47
N LYS A 131 -17.86 -12.87 -2.40
CA LYS A 131 -18.68 -11.67 -2.18
C LYS A 131 -19.62 -11.87 -1.00
N THR A 132 -20.36 -12.98 -0.97
CA THR A 132 -21.33 -13.30 0.08
C THR A 132 -20.63 -13.43 1.45
N ILE A 133 -19.50 -14.15 1.51
CA ILE A 133 -18.72 -14.27 2.75
C ILE A 133 -18.29 -12.88 3.24
N ASN A 134 -17.69 -12.04 2.37
CA ASN A 134 -17.26 -10.70 2.75
C ASN A 134 -18.46 -9.84 3.19
N GLN A 135 -19.60 -9.90 2.49
CA GLN A 135 -20.81 -9.17 2.84
C GLN A 135 -21.32 -9.53 4.23
N ILE A 136 -21.32 -10.81 4.57
CA ILE A 136 -21.76 -11.28 5.90
C ILE A 136 -20.77 -10.86 6.98
N VAL A 137 -19.48 -11.12 6.74
CA VAL A 137 -18.43 -10.96 7.75
C VAL A 137 -18.14 -9.49 8.04
N LEU A 138 -18.13 -8.62 7.02
CA LEU A 138 -17.93 -7.17 7.19
C LEU A 138 -19.03 -6.52 8.07
N LYS A 139 -20.23 -7.06 8.10
CA LYS A 139 -21.31 -6.57 9.01
C LYS A 139 -20.96 -6.72 10.47
N TYR A 140 -20.04 -7.62 10.84
CA TYR A 140 -19.61 -7.81 12.23
C TYR A 140 -18.52 -6.85 12.67
N ALA A 141 -17.85 -6.16 11.73
CA ALA A 141 -16.89 -5.13 12.09
C ALA A 141 -17.55 -4.00 12.90
N LYS A 142 -16.81 -3.47 13.87
CA LYS A 142 -17.18 -2.24 14.57
C LYS A 142 -17.20 -1.07 13.58
N ILE A 143 -16.09 -0.90 12.87
CA ILE A 143 -15.87 0.10 11.82
C ILE A 143 -15.09 -0.54 10.66
N ILE A 144 -15.40 -0.11 9.45
CA ILE A 144 -14.69 -0.47 8.23
C ILE A 144 -14.05 0.80 7.67
N ILE A 145 -12.73 0.81 7.54
CA ILE A 145 -11.97 1.92 7.00
C ILE A 145 -11.73 1.68 5.50
N ALA A 146 -12.29 2.54 4.67
CA ALA A 146 -11.98 2.68 3.26
C ALA A 146 -10.82 3.67 3.08
N GLN A 147 -9.94 3.47 2.11
CA GLN A 147 -8.73 4.27 1.94
C GLN A 147 -8.98 5.62 1.23
N ASN A 148 -10.16 5.79 0.62
CA ASN A 148 -10.62 7.01 -0.02
C ASN A 148 -12.15 7.00 -0.16
N LYS A 149 -12.72 8.11 -0.61
CA LYS A 149 -14.17 8.25 -0.80
C LYS A 149 -14.72 7.28 -1.85
N GLU A 150 -14.03 7.11 -2.96
CA GLU A 150 -14.43 6.17 -4.03
C GLU A 150 -14.52 4.73 -3.51
N MET A 151 -13.53 4.28 -2.73
CA MET A 151 -13.56 2.96 -2.11
C MET A 151 -14.71 2.83 -1.12
N ARG A 152 -15.02 3.88 -0.35
CA ARG A 152 -16.17 3.88 0.56
C ARG A 152 -17.48 3.66 -0.19
N GLU A 153 -17.72 4.40 -1.25
CA GLU A 153 -18.90 4.26 -2.09
C GLU A 153 -19.00 2.85 -2.68
N GLN A 154 -17.89 2.31 -3.22
CA GLN A 154 -17.85 0.94 -3.73
C GLN A 154 -18.14 -0.10 -2.64
N LEU A 155 -17.68 0.08 -1.39
CA LEU A 155 -17.95 -0.84 -0.29
C LEU A 155 -19.41 -0.83 0.12
N LEU A 156 -20.02 0.37 0.19
CA LEU A 156 -21.44 0.53 0.51
C LEU A 156 -22.31 -0.14 -0.55
N ASP A 157 -22.06 0.15 -1.83
CA ASP A 157 -22.82 -0.40 -2.95
C ASP A 157 -22.60 -1.91 -3.13
N TYR A 158 -21.34 -2.33 -3.26
CA TYR A 158 -21.01 -3.71 -3.63
C TYR A 158 -21.36 -4.75 -2.55
N TYR A 159 -21.17 -4.41 -1.26
CA TYR A 159 -21.46 -5.30 -0.13
C TYR A 159 -22.73 -4.94 0.62
N HIS A 160 -23.49 -3.93 0.20
CA HIS A 160 -24.72 -3.44 0.86
C HIS A 160 -24.50 -3.23 2.37
N LEU A 161 -23.47 -2.46 2.71
CA LEU A 161 -23.11 -2.16 4.09
C LEU A 161 -23.86 -0.93 4.59
N PRO A 162 -24.18 -0.84 5.90
CA PRO A 162 -24.72 0.37 6.49
C PRO A 162 -23.73 1.55 6.40
N ASP A 163 -24.21 2.72 6.06
CA ASP A 163 -23.41 3.96 5.94
C ASP A 163 -22.61 4.26 7.22
N SER A 164 -23.23 4.08 8.37
CA SER A 164 -22.63 4.31 9.69
C SER A 164 -21.43 3.41 10.03
N LYS A 165 -21.21 2.33 9.28
CA LYS A 165 -20.11 1.39 9.52
C LYS A 165 -18.87 1.65 8.66
N VAL A 166 -18.99 2.44 7.59
CA VAL A 166 -17.90 2.64 6.65
C VAL A 166 -17.42 4.09 6.68
N VAL A 167 -16.17 4.30 7.03
CA VAL A 167 -15.55 5.62 7.03
C VAL A 167 -14.45 5.68 5.97
N ALA A 168 -14.31 6.84 5.30
CA ALA A 168 -13.23 7.09 4.37
C ALA A 168 -12.07 7.79 5.09
N ILE A 169 -10.94 7.14 5.21
CA ILE A 169 -9.72 7.70 5.81
C ILE A 169 -8.56 7.39 4.88
N ASN A 170 -7.98 8.44 4.29
CA ASN A 170 -6.78 8.29 3.47
C ASN A 170 -5.63 7.71 4.29
N ASN A 171 -4.70 7.02 3.63
CA ASN A 171 -3.61 6.38 4.36
C ASN A 171 -2.67 7.41 5.00
N PRO A 172 -2.22 7.18 6.23
CA PRO A 172 -1.16 7.94 6.84
C PRO A 172 0.19 7.64 6.17
N VAL A 173 1.10 8.59 6.28
CA VAL A 173 2.50 8.42 5.92
C VAL A 173 3.39 8.80 7.11
N ASP A 174 4.40 7.98 7.39
CA ASP A 174 5.40 8.24 8.44
C ASP A 174 6.64 8.93 7.81
N ALA A 175 6.49 10.24 7.59
CA ALA A 175 7.54 11.03 6.92
C ALA A 175 8.87 11.04 7.71
N GLU A 176 8.82 10.98 9.03
CA GLU A 176 10.02 10.92 9.88
C GLU A 176 10.78 9.60 9.66
N PHE A 177 10.06 8.47 9.72
CA PHE A 177 10.63 7.16 9.45
C PHE A 177 11.22 7.06 8.03
N ILE A 178 10.51 7.56 7.02
CA ILE A 178 10.95 7.53 5.62
C ILE A 178 12.23 8.32 5.44
N ARG A 179 12.30 9.56 5.94
CA ARG A 179 13.49 10.40 5.86
C ARG A 179 14.67 9.77 6.57
N LYS A 180 14.47 9.30 7.80
CA LYS A 180 15.52 8.61 8.57
C LYS A 180 16.04 7.35 7.85
N SER A 181 15.14 6.58 7.23
CA SER A 181 15.50 5.36 6.48
C SER A 181 16.22 5.64 5.16
N ALA A 182 16.07 6.85 4.64
CA ALA A 182 16.76 7.32 3.44
C ALA A 182 18.09 8.04 3.76
N ASP A 183 18.31 8.46 5.02
CA ASP A 183 19.50 9.20 5.41
C ASP A 183 20.73 8.31 5.52
N GLY A 184 21.91 8.90 5.26
CA GLY A 184 23.22 8.22 5.33
C GLY A 184 23.45 7.18 4.23
N SER A 185 22.53 7.02 3.28
CA SER A 185 22.68 6.10 2.17
C SER A 185 23.51 6.70 1.03
N THR A 186 24.31 5.85 0.37
CA THR A 186 24.97 6.21 -0.88
C THR A 186 23.94 6.35 -2.00
N ASN A 187 24.17 7.28 -2.92
CA ASN A 187 23.35 7.41 -4.13
C ASN A 187 23.49 6.14 -4.99
N PRO A 188 22.41 5.39 -5.28
CA PRO A 188 22.48 4.16 -6.09
C PRO A 188 22.59 4.41 -7.59
N TYR A 189 22.50 5.66 -8.04
CA TYR A 189 22.41 6.03 -9.45
C TYR A 189 23.69 6.61 -10.02
N ASN A 190 23.79 6.57 -11.34
CA ASN A 190 24.80 7.31 -12.07
C ASN A 190 24.43 8.81 -12.10
N MET A 191 25.30 9.65 -11.58
CA MET A 191 25.08 11.10 -11.46
C MET A 191 25.04 11.86 -12.80
N SER A 192 25.47 11.25 -13.90
CA SER A 192 25.41 11.83 -15.25
C SER A 192 24.08 11.59 -15.96
N GLU A 193 23.19 10.82 -15.35
CA GLU A 193 21.89 10.43 -15.90
C GLU A 193 20.73 11.16 -15.21
N VAL A 194 19.59 11.24 -15.91
CA VAL A 194 18.30 11.64 -15.33
C VAL A 194 17.59 10.36 -14.91
N ASN A 195 17.46 10.15 -13.61
CA ASN A 195 17.07 8.88 -13.02
C ASN A 195 15.57 8.85 -12.71
N PHE A 196 14.84 8.02 -13.42
CA PHE A 196 13.43 7.72 -13.21
C PHE A 196 13.29 6.46 -12.36
N LEU A 197 12.39 6.44 -11.40
CA LEU A 197 12.19 5.32 -10.50
C LEU A 197 10.73 4.89 -10.43
N ASN A 198 10.48 3.59 -10.57
CA ASN A 198 9.26 2.96 -10.10
C ASN A 198 9.58 1.95 -8.99
N VAL A 199 8.75 1.90 -7.94
CA VAL A 199 8.87 0.92 -6.85
C VAL A 199 7.59 0.09 -6.79
N CYS A 200 7.65 -1.17 -7.27
CA CYS A 200 6.50 -2.07 -7.25
C CYS A 200 6.90 -3.54 -7.36
N ASN A 201 6.02 -4.45 -6.92
CA ASN A 201 6.07 -5.84 -7.39
C ASN A 201 5.47 -5.89 -8.80
N VAL A 202 6.24 -6.30 -9.79
CA VAL A 202 5.86 -6.27 -11.21
C VAL A 202 4.67 -7.19 -11.47
N ALA A 203 3.55 -6.59 -11.87
CA ALA A 203 2.29 -7.26 -12.16
C ALA A 203 1.49 -6.43 -13.17
N TYR A 204 0.53 -7.03 -13.86
CA TYR A 204 -0.33 -6.34 -14.85
C TYR A 204 -0.93 -5.03 -14.34
N SER A 205 -1.38 -5.03 -13.07
CA SER A 205 -1.97 -3.83 -12.44
C SER A 205 -0.99 -2.66 -12.31
N LYS A 206 0.32 -2.90 -12.46
CA LYS A 206 1.38 -1.88 -12.28
C LYS A 206 1.79 -1.17 -13.57
N GLY A 207 1.32 -1.63 -14.73
CA GLY A 207 1.46 -0.92 -16.00
C GLY A 207 2.90 -0.75 -16.51
N ILE A 208 3.83 -1.65 -16.13
CA ILE A 208 5.23 -1.55 -16.57
C ILE A 208 5.36 -1.71 -18.09
N ASP A 209 4.50 -2.48 -18.71
CA ASP A 209 4.41 -2.62 -20.16
C ASP A 209 3.96 -1.33 -20.88
N VAL A 210 3.13 -0.51 -20.23
CA VAL A 210 2.76 0.83 -20.73
C VAL A 210 3.95 1.78 -20.59
N LEU A 211 4.65 1.71 -19.47
CA LEU A 211 5.87 2.49 -19.22
C LEU A 211 6.97 2.16 -20.23
N GLU A 212 7.19 0.88 -20.53
CA GLU A 212 8.15 0.43 -21.54
C GLU A 212 7.85 1.02 -22.92
N LYS A 213 6.57 1.03 -23.33
CA LYS A 213 6.13 1.67 -24.59
C LYS A 213 6.35 3.19 -24.60
N ALA A 214 6.16 3.86 -23.46
CA ALA A 214 6.39 5.30 -23.32
C ALA A 214 7.88 5.67 -23.42
N TRP A 215 8.78 4.72 -23.09
CA TRP A 215 10.19 4.99 -22.85
C TRP A 215 10.96 5.51 -24.06
N ALA A 216 10.67 5.04 -25.26
CA ALA A 216 11.31 5.51 -26.49
C ALA A 216 11.13 7.02 -26.72
N LYS A 217 9.93 7.55 -26.43
CA LYS A 217 9.63 8.99 -26.54
C LYS A 217 10.40 9.78 -25.47
N VAL A 218 10.49 9.26 -24.24
CA VAL A 218 11.27 9.87 -23.15
C VAL A 218 12.75 9.96 -23.54
N LYS A 219 13.33 8.88 -24.07
CA LYS A 219 14.73 8.85 -24.52
C LYS A 219 15.03 9.84 -25.65
N THR A 220 14.07 10.05 -26.55
CA THR A 220 14.22 11.04 -27.61
C THR A 220 14.32 12.45 -27.04
N ALA A 221 13.53 12.77 -26.00
CA ALA A 221 13.51 14.09 -25.37
C ALA A 221 14.65 14.27 -24.33
N ILE A 222 15.04 13.20 -23.66
CA ILE A 222 16.04 13.19 -22.58
C ILE A 222 17.03 12.05 -22.87
N PRO A 223 18.06 12.25 -23.73
CA PRO A 223 18.96 11.18 -24.19
C PRO A 223 19.71 10.44 -23.08
N ASN A 224 19.99 11.11 -21.95
CA ASN A 224 20.62 10.52 -20.76
C ASN A 224 19.62 10.04 -19.70
N ALA A 225 18.33 9.82 -20.05
CA ALA A 225 17.35 9.25 -19.12
C ALA A 225 17.67 7.78 -18.83
N HIS A 226 17.47 7.34 -17.58
CA HIS A 226 17.56 5.94 -17.16
C HIS A 226 16.37 5.59 -16.24
N MET A 227 15.71 4.45 -16.52
CA MET A 227 14.59 3.92 -15.74
C MET A 227 15.05 2.80 -14.84
N TYR A 228 14.68 2.89 -13.56
CA TYR A 228 14.92 1.86 -12.54
C TYR A 228 13.61 1.32 -12.02
N ILE A 229 13.46 0.00 -11.99
CA ILE A 229 12.32 -0.71 -11.42
C ILE A 229 12.79 -1.47 -10.19
N VAL A 230 12.36 -1.04 -9.01
CA VAL A 230 12.71 -1.67 -7.72
C VAL A 230 11.52 -2.47 -7.21
N GLY A 231 11.71 -3.77 -6.99
CA GLY A 231 10.69 -4.69 -6.47
C GLY A 231 10.77 -6.07 -7.09
N ARG A 232 9.90 -6.99 -6.64
CA ARG A 232 9.88 -8.36 -7.16
C ARG A 232 9.45 -8.39 -8.62
N ASN A 233 10.24 -9.07 -9.45
CA ASN A 233 10.06 -9.17 -10.90
C ASN A 233 10.06 -10.63 -11.41
N ASN A 234 9.76 -11.59 -10.54
CA ASN A 234 9.80 -13.03 -10.83
C ASN A 234 8.44 -13.66 -11.17
N SER A 235 7.41 -12.85 -11.38
CA SER A 235 6.09 -13.36 -11.81
C SER A 235 6.09 -13.75 -13.29
N GLU A 236 5.18 -14.63 -13.71
CA GLU A 236 5.01 -14.99 -15.12
C GLU A 236 4.73 -13.77 -16.02
N TYR A 237 4.04 -12.77 -15.47
CA TYR A 237 3.80 -11.51 -16.17
C TYR A 237 5.10 -10.67 -16.31
N ALA A 238 5.98 -10.72 -15.33
CA ALA A 238 7.21 -9.93 -15.32
C ALA A 238 8.30 -10.46 -16.26
N LYS A 239 8.37 -11.79 -16.46
CA LYS A 239 9.42 -12.45 -17.25
C LYS A 239 9.63 -11.82 -18.63
N PRO A 240 8.62 -11.71 -19.51
CA PRO A 240 8.81 -11.14 -20.84
C PRO A 240 9.24 -9.66 -20.80
N LEU A 241 8.81 -8.88 -19.81
CA LEU A 241 9.22 -7.49 -19.65
C LEU A 241 10.69 -7.38 -19.23
N VAL A 242 11.14 -8.24 -18.31
CA VAL A 242 12.55 -8.29 -17.91
C VAL A 242 13.43 -8.72 -19.08
N GLU A 243 12.99 -9.70 -19.88
CA GLU A 243 13.70 -10.15 -21.08
C GLU A 243 13.78 -9.05 -22.15
N SER A 244 12.68 -8.33 -22.40
CA SER A 244 12.66 -7.18 -23.32
C SER A 244 13.62 -6.09 -22.86
N ALA A 245 13.58 -5.72 -21.58
CA ALA A 245 14.44 -4.69 -21.02
C ALA A 245 15.94 -5.04 -21.01
N CYS A 246 16.32 -6.32 -21.01
CA CYS A 246 17.72 -6.73 -21.13
C CYS A 246 18.40 -6.23 -22.41
N HIS A 247 17.62 -5.89 -23.44
CA HIS A 247 18.12 -5.29 -24.69
C HIS A 247 18.20 -3.75 -24.64
N LEU A 248 17.67 -3.13 -23.58
CA LEU A 248 17.73 -1.69 -23.35
C LEU A 248 18.84 -1.39 -22.35
N THR A 249 19.79 -0.52 -22.73
CA THR A 249 20.92 -0.16 -21.85
C THR A 249 20.55 0.80 -20.73
N ASP A 250 19.34 1.33 -20.77
CA ASP A 250 18.83 2.45 -19.94
C ASP A 250 17.50 2.12 -19.24
N PHE A 251 17.21 0.82 -19.05
CA PHE A 251 16.03 0.32 -18.34
C PHE A 251 16.41 -0.87 -17.44
N THR A 252 16.49 -0.65 -16.14
CA THR A 252 17.06 -1.61 -15.19
C THR A 252 16.03 -2.14 -14.19
N PHE A 253 15.89 -3.47 -14.11
CA PHE A 253 15.17 -4.14 -13.02
C PHE A 253 16.16 -4.48 -11.89
N CYS A 254 16.07 -3.73 -10.79
CA CYS A 254 16.98 -3.86 -9.63
C CYS A 254 16.67 -5.07 -8.73
N GLY A 255 15.46 -5.69 -8.89
CA GLY A 255 15.01 -6.72 -7.95
C GLY A 255 14.42 -6.15 -6.67
N PHE A 256 14.18 -7.02 -5.69
CA PHE A 256 13.57 -6.65 -4.42
C PHE A 256 14.58 -5.99 -3.48
N GLU A 257 14.22 -4.79 -3.02
CA GLU A 257 14.93 -4.05 -1.98
C GLU A 257 14.08 -3.93 -0.73
N SER A 258 14.63 -4.31 0.42
CA SER A 258 13.93 -4.21 1.71
C SER A 258 13.72 -2.75 2.13
N ASN A 259 14.68 -1.89 1.81
CA ASN A 259 14.64 -0.45 2.00
C ASN A 259 14.74 0.30 0.66
N PRO A 260 13.63 0.68 0.02
CA PRO A 260 13.65 1.40 -1.26
C PRO A 260 13.89 2.91 -1.12
N TYR A 261 13.91 3.45 0.09
CA TYR A 261 13.98 4.89 0.31
C TYR A 261 15.27 5.56 -0.19
N PRO A 262 16.45 4.92 -0.18
CA PRO A 262 17.63 5.46 -0.87
C PRO A 262 17.41 5.69 -2.35
N PHE A 263 16.76 4.75 -3.04
CA PHE A 263 16.39 4.91 -4.44
C PHE A 263 15.41 6.07 -4.64
N ILE A 264 14.37 6.15 -3.81
CA ILE A 264 13.39 7.24 -3.89
C ILE A 264 14.05 8.60 -3.59
N LYS A 265 14.95 8.68 -2.60
CA LYS A 265 15.63 9.93 -2.21
C LYS A 265 16.48 10.52 -3.34
N HIS A 266 17.11 9.68 -4.13
CA HIS A 266 18.09 10.11 -5.12
C HIS A 266 17.57 10.09 -6.56
N CYS A 267 16.34 9.59 -6.84
CA CYS A 267 15.77 9.70 -8.18
C CYS A 267 15.40 11.14 -8.53
N ASP A 268 15.41 11.46 -9.83
CA ASP A 268 14.94 12.75 -10.34
C ASP A 268 13.42 12.78 -10.50
N VAL A 269 12.81 11.66 -10.90
CA VAL A 269 11.35 11.53 -11.05
C VAL A 269 10.88 10.19 -10.50
N PHE A 270 9.87 10.21 -9.67
CA PHE A 270 9.15 9.01 -9.24
C PHE A 270 7.98 8.72 -10.19
N VAL A 271 7.83 7.47 -10.64
CA VAL A 271 6.89 7.06 -11.68
C VAL A 271 5.87 6.06 -11.14
N LEU A 272 4.57 6.34 -11.34
CA LEU A 272 3.48 5.41 -11.03
C LEU A 272 2.63 5.15 -12.29
N PRO A 273 2.96 4.16 -13.14
CA PRO A 273 2.24 3.88 -14.38
C PRO A 273 1.06 2.92 -14.17
N SER A 274 0.60 2.74 -12.93
CA SER A 274 -0.37 1.72 -12.54
C SER A 274 -1.70 1.82 -13.27
N ARG A 275 -2.30 0.68 -13.57
CA ARG A 275 -3.69 0.55 -14.03
C ARG A 275 -4.69 0.62 -12.90
N MET A 276 -4.30 0.11 -11.73
CA MET A 276 -5.17 0.00 -10.55
C MET A 276 -4.38 0.08 -9.26
N GLU A 277 -4.87 0.91 -8.34
CA GLU A 277 -4.41 0.97 -6.96
C GLU A 277 -5.59 1.00 -5.99
N GLY A 278 -5.37 0.55 -4.76
CA GLY A 278 -6.29 0.84 -3.67
C GLY A 278 -6.03 2.23 -3.10
N PHE A 279 -4.73 2.51 -2.91
CA PHE A 279 -4.19 3.81 -2.54
C PHE A 279 -2.70 3.85 -2.92
N PRO A 280 -2.20 4.95 -3.50
CA PRO A 280 -0.83 5.03 -4.04
C PRO A 280 0.19 5.39 -2.95
N ASN A 281 0.42 4.50 -1.97
CA ASN A 281 1.32 4.77 -0.83
C ASN A 281 2.72 5.17 -1.26
N VAL A 282 3.26 4.54 -2.30
CA VAL A 282 4.60 4.84 -2.82
C VAL A 282 4.74 6.27 -3.37
N VAL A 283 3.62 6.86 -3.85
CA VAL A 283 3.58 8.28 -4.22
C VAL A 283 3.75 9.16 -2.99
N LEU A 284 3.06 8.84 -1.87
CA LEU A 284 3.25 9.57 -0.62
C LEU A 284 4.69 9.43 -0.09
N GLU A 285 5.29 8.25 -0.24
CA GLU A 285 6.69 7.99 0.13
C GLU A 285 7.65 8.87 -0.69
N ALA A 286 7.43 8.97 -2.00
CA ALA A 286 8.20 9.85 -2.90
C ALA A 286 8.03 11.34 -2.53
N MET A 287 6.79 11.76 -2.24
CA MET A 287 6.49 13.12 -1.80
C MET A 287 7.18 13.48 -0.48
N CYS A 288 7.26 12.54 0.49
CA CYS A 288 7.99 12.76 1.75
C CYS A 288 9.48 13.05 1.54
N LEU A 289 10.04 12.60 0.41
CA LEU A 289 11.43 12.81 0.00
C LEU A 289 11.56 13.91 -1.08
N ASN A 290 10.51 14.72 -1.26
CA ASN A 290 10.46 15.83 -2.20
C ASN A 290 10.81 15.45 -3.65
N ARG A 291 10.33 14.29 -4.11
CA ARG A 291 10.49 13.89 -5.50
C ARG A 291 9.29 14.28 -6.35
N PRO A 292 9.52 14.81 -7.56
CA PRO A 292 8.44 15.02 -8.53
C PRO A 292 7.83 13.68 -8.93
N VAL A 293 6.53 13.67 -9.18
CA VAL A 293 5.79 12.44 -9.51
C VAL A 293 5.17 12.52 -10.90
N ALA A 294 5.39 11.49 -11.71
CA ALA A 294 4.61 11.25 -12.92
C ALA A 294 3.72 10.02 -12.70
N SER A 295 2.40 10.17 -12.83
CA SER A 295 1.45 9.13 -12.47
C SER A 295 0.34 8.97 -13.50
N THR A 296 -0.25 7.77 -13.54
CA THR A 296 -1.58 7.59 -14.15
C THR A 296 -2.68 7.89 -13.14
N THR A 297 -3.90 8.20 -13.64
CA THR A 297 -5.12 8.38 -12.82
C THR A 297 -5.75 7.04 -12.41
N CYS A 298 -4.92 6.08 -12.00
CA CYS A 298 -5.32 4.71 -11.64
C CYS A 298 -6.25 4.60 -10.42
N VAL A 299 -6.37 5.68 -9.65
CA VAL A 299 -7.30 5.87 -8.54
C VAL A 299 -7.58 7.36 -8.38
N SER A 300 -8.80 7.72 -8.02
CA SER A 300 -9.27 9.11 -7.98
C SER A 300 -8.42 10.04 -7.12
N VAL A 301 -7.88 9.54 -6.01
CA VAL A 301 -7.08 10.32 -5.06
C VAL A 301 -5.76 10.85 -5.66
N ILE A 302 -5.29 10.35 -6.80
CA ILE A 302 -4.11 10.89 -7.50
C ILE A 302 -4.30 12.37 -7.82
N LYS A 303 -5.49 12.78 -8.25
CA LYS A 303 -5.83 14.19 -8.58
C LYS A 303 -5.86 15.10 -7.34
N ASP A 304 -6.07 14.52 -6.16
CA ASP A 304 -6.03 15.26 -4.89
C ASP A 304 -4.58 15.41 -4.38
N ILE A 305 -3.72 14.41 -4.65
CA ILE A 305 -2.33 14.34 -4.19
C ILE A 305 -1.40 15.12 -5.12
N ILE A 306 -1.54 14.95 -6.44
CA ILE A 306 -0.67 15.59 -7.43
C ILE A 306 -1.31 16.89 -7.89
N LYS A 307 -0.55 17.99 -7.72
CA LYS A 307 -0.85 19.31 -8.25
C LYS A 307 0.01 19.53 -9.48
N GLU A 308 -0.60 19.51 -10.66
CA GLU A 308 0.11 19.61 -11.93
C GLU A 308 0.97 20.88 -12.01
N GLY A 309 2.20 20.70 -12.49
CA GLY A 309 3.19 21.77 -12.59
C GLY A 309 3.82 22.20 -11.27
N VAL A 310 3.36 21.66 -10.12
CA VAL A 310 3.88 21.99 -8.78
C VAL A 310 4.71 20.83 -8.22
N ASN A 311 4.12 19.63 -8.11
CA ASN A 311 4.79 18.47 -7.54
C ASN A 311 4.75 17.24 -8.46
N GLY A 312 4.18 17.35 -9.65
CA GLY A 312 4.11 16.28 -10.61
C GLY A 312 3.13 16.53 -11.74
N PHE A 313 2.86 15.47 -12.49
CA PHE A 313 1.88 15.43 -13.58
C PHE A 313 1.18 14.07 -13.58
N TYR A 314 -0.02 14.02 -14.15
CA TYR A 314 -0.75 12.77 -14.33
C TYR A 314 -1.44 12.70 -15.68
N CYS A 315 -1.69 11.48 -16.14
CA CYS A 315 -2.41 11.17 -17.38
C CYS A 315 -3.40 10.04 -17.16
N ASP A 316 -4.19 9.73 -18.17
CA ASP A 316 -5.08 8.57 -18.13
C ASP A 316 -4.28 7.24 -18.18
N ILE A 317 -4.92 6.16 -17.70
CA ILE A 317 -4.35 4.81 -17.80
C ILE A 317 -4.29 4.37 -19.27
N GLU A 318 -3.40 3.44 -19.60
CA GLU A 318 -3.24 2.84 -20.95
C GLU A 318 -2.86 3.83 -22.07
N ASP A 319 -2.33 5.00 -21.72
CA ASP A 319 -1.86 5.99 -22.67
C ASP A 319 -0.33 6.21 -22.54
N PRO A 320 0.48 5.47 -23.31
CA PRO A 320 1.94 5.59 -23.23
C PRO A 320 2.46 6.94 -23.71
N ASP A 321 1.79 7.59 -24.66
CA ASP A 321 2.20 8.91 -25.18
C ASP A 321 1.99 10.01 -24.13
N ALA A 322 0.83 10.04 -23.49
CA ALA A 322 0.55 10.97 -22.42
C ALA A 322 1.42 10.69 -21.18
N LEU A 323 1.72 9.42 -20.87
CA LEU A 323 2.65 9.05 -19.80
C LEU A 323 4.05 9.58 -20.09
N ALA A 324 4.55 9.43 -21.33
CA ALA A 324 5.85 9.98 -21.72
C ALA A 324 5.91 11.50 -21.54
N ASP A 325 4.85 12.23 -21.93
CA ASP A 325 4.75 13.69 -21.73
C ASP A 325 4.78 14.07 -20.24
N CYS A 326 4.08 13.31 -19.38
CA CYS A 326 4.14 13.49 -17.94
C CYS A 326 5.55 13.29 -17.39
N LEU A 327 6.26 12.25 -17.82
CA LEU A 327 7.66 11.95 -17.43
C LEU A 327 8.59 13.11 -17.80
N ILE A 328 8.53 13.57 -19.05
CA ILE A 328 9.35 14.67 -19.56
C ILE A 328 9.09 15.98 -18.79
N LYS A 329 7.82 16.32 -18.58
CA LYS A 329 7.43 17.51 -17.81
C LYS A 329 7.87 17.41 -16.33
N ALA A 330 7.73 16.23 -15.72
CA ALA A 330 8.12 16.02 -14.32
C ALA A 330 9.63 16.16 -14.13
N ALA A 331 10.45 15.72 -15.09
CA ALA A 331 11.91 15.89 -15.05
C ALA A 331 12.38 17.36 -15.09
N ALA A 332 11.55 18.25 -15.61
CA ALA A 332 11.83 19.69 -15.64
C ALA A 332 11.52 20.41 -14.31
N LEU A 333 10.75 19.79 -13.41
CA LEU A 333 10.40 20.40 -12.13
C LEU A 333 11.61 20.51 -11.20
N LYS A 334 11.72 21.66 -10.50
CA LYS A 334 12.79 21.95 -9.56
C LYS A 334 12.22 22.46 -8.23
N ASN A 335 13.00 22.29 -7.15
CA ASN A 335 12.69 22.83 -5.81
C ASN A 335 11.28 22.46 -5.29
N ILE A 336 10.95 21.16 -5.39
CA ILE A 336 9.65 20.66 -4.99
C ILE A 336 9.56 20.58 -3.47
N GLU A 337 8.53 21.21 -2.93
CA GLU A 337 8.09 21.01 -1.55
C GLU A 337 6.72 20.32 -1.53
N ASN A 338 6.68 19.16 -0.95
CA ASN A 338 5.46 18.37 -0.85
C ASN A 338 4.86 18.44 0.55
N LYS A 339 3.54 18.72 0.62
CA LYS A 339 2.76 18.61 1.87
C LYS A 339 1.59 17.66 1.63
N TYR A 340 1.54 16.59 2.40
CA TYR A 340 0.40 15.68 2.42
C TYR A 340 -0.53 16.03 3.57
N THR A 341 -1.74 16.46 3.26
CA THR A 341 -2.74 16.97 4.23
C THR A 341 -4.07 16.22 4.19
N LEU A 342 -4.20 15.17 3.37
CA LEU A 342 -5.47 14.47 3.16
C LEU A 342 -5.78 13.40 4.24
N PHE A 343 -4.85 13.15 5.15
CA PHE A 343 -5.04 12.18 6.23
C PHE A 343 -5.77 12.80 7.41
N ASP A 344 -6.90 12.19 7.79
CA ASP A 344 -7.69 12.59 8.97
C ASP A 344 -7.29 11.74 10.19
N LYS A 345 -6.40 12.29 11.01
CA LYS A 345 -5.88 11.64 12.21
C LYS A 345 -6.97 11.48 13.28
N GLU A 346 -7.80 12.49 13.47
CA GLU A 346 -8.83 12.50 14.51
C GLU A 346 -9.91 11.45 14.22
N LEU A 347 -10.35 11.37 12.96
CA LEU A 347 -11.30 10.34 12.55
C LEU A 347 -10.72 8.92 12.71
N LEU A 348 -9.42 8.73 12.43
CA LEU A 348 -8.76 7.45 12.68
C LEU A 348 -8.79 7.09 14.17
N ILE A 349 -8.44 8.02 15.06
CA ILE A 349 -8.44 7.80 16.52
C ILE A 349 -9.85 7.40 17.00
N GLN A 350 -10.90 8.09 16.53
CA GLN A 350 -12.29 7.79 16.86
C GLN A 350 -12.70 6.35 16.52
N CYS A 351 -12.15 5.76 15.46
CA CYS A 351 -12.42 4.36 15.10
C CYS A 351 -12.04 3.36 16.22
N PHE A 352 -11.09 3.72 17.08
CA PHE A 352 -10.55 2.85 18.14
C PHE A 352 -11.09 3.19 19.53
N MET A 353 -11.77 4.29 19.70
CA MET A 353 -12.49 4.63 20.95
C MET A 353 -13.79 3.83 21.08
#